data_ecd0f1309da7454ee6489d3325a789b3
#
_entry.id   ecd0f1309da7454ee6489d3325a789b3
#
_cell.length_a   1.000
_cell.length_b   1.000
_cell.length_c   1.000
_cell.angle_alpha   90.00
_cell.angle_beta   90.00
_cell.angle_gamma   90.00
#
_symmetry.space_group_name_H-M   'P 1'
#
loop_
_entity.id
_entity.type
_entity.pdbx_description
1 polymer ?
#
loop_
_entity_poly.entity_id
_entity_poly.type
_entity_poly.pdbx_seq_one_letter_code
_entity_poly.pdbx_strand_id
1 'polypeptide(L)'
;GDGNIITKEISISDYDEISYVGKVNIEYEQSNASPFFKITIDENILPHLDIKIKGKTLIIQPKDEKKYFNGNSYGLNLQPTVCEIKTSSRELKEISAVGGGEFIAKSPLKADKLDISIAGSSTINFDKQLEARKINFSVAGSGDINATQLKVDNLDCSVAGSGSILLKGEAERGDLSVAGGGDISAFGCVLRKAECSVAGGGDIEVHASEQLDASIAGGGHIRYEGDPELSKSVIGGGSIKKN
;
A
#
# COMPACT_ATOMS: atom_id res chain seq x y z
N GLY A 1 -2.01 25.55 2.63
CA GLY A 1 -2.95 25.91 3.69
C GLY A 1 -2.60 27.25 4.28
N ASP A 2 -3.52 27.87 4.95
CA ASP A 2 -3.32 29.14 5.67
C ASP A 2 -3.19 28.96 7.19
N GLY A 3 -3.25 27.71 7.67
CA GLY A 3 -3.14 27.34 9.08
C GLY A 3 -4.42 27.51 9.88
N ASN A 4 -5.52 27.96 9.27
CA ASN A 4 -6.84 27.96 9.91
C ASN A 4 -7.46 26.57 9.79
N ILE A 5 -7.25 25.72 10.80
CA ILE A 5 -7.62 24.32 10.79
C ILE A 5 -9.07 24.14 11.26
N ILE A 6 -9.88 23.51 10.43
CA ILE A 6 -11.26 23.11 10.76
C ILE A 6 -11.43 21.60 10.75
N THR A 7 -12.41 21.14 11.49
CA THR A 7 -12.83 19.73 11.45
C THR A 7 -14.27 19.65 10.98
N LYS A 8 -14.55 18.80 9.98
CA LYS A 8 -15.87 18.65 9.40
C LYS A 8 -16.25 17.17 9.26
N GLU A 9 -17.46 16.85 9.62
CA GLU A 9 -18.08 15.56 9.31
C GLU A 9 -18.85 15.68 8.00
N ILE A 10 -18.66 14.68 7.13
CA ILE A 10 -19.32 14.59 5.83
C ILE A 10 -20.13 13.30 5.82
N SER A 11 -21.41 13.42 5.52
CA SER A 11 -22.27 12.24 5.35
C SER A 11 -21.89 11.50 4.08
N ILE A 12 -21.57 10.21 4.22
CA ILE A 12 -21.20 9.33 3.13
C ILE A 12 -22.04 8.06 3.14
N SER A 13 -22.23 7.44 1.98
CA SER A 13 -22.76 6.08 1.87
C SER A 13 -21.63 5.05 2.10
N ASP A 14 -22.00 3.78 2.30
CA ASP A 14 -21.05 2.69 2.45
C ASP A 14 -20.22 2.48 1.17
N TYR A 15 -18.95 2.13 1.37
CA TYR A 15 -17.96 1.92 0.32
C TYR A 15 -17.09 0.72 0.67
N ASP A 16 -16.40 0.15 -0.31
CA ASP A 16 -15.45 -0.93 -0.14
C ASP A 16 -14.10 -0.67 -0.85
N GLU A 17 -13.94 0.52 -1.42
CA GLU A 17 -12.72 0.97 -2.06
C GLU A 17 -12.37 2.40 -1.63
N ILE A 18 -11.09 2.70 -1.46
CA ILE A 18 -10.58 4.05 -1.16
C ILE A 18 -9.55 4.44 -2.23
N SER A 19 -9.77 5.60 -2.85
CA SER A 19 -8.82 6.21 -3.78
C SER A 19 -8.49 7.62 -3.34
N TYR A 20 -7.22 7.91 -3.08
CA TYR A 20 -6.81 9.24 -2.69
C TYR A 20 -5.59 9.74 -3.46
N VAL A 21 -5.57 11.07 -3.71
CA VAL A 21 -4.51 11.75 -4.46
C VAL A 21 -4.00 12.93 -3.65
N GLY A 22 -2.67 13.01 -3.48
CA GLY A 22 -2.00 14.08 -2.76
C GLY A 22 -1.46 13.65 -1.40
N LYS A 23 -1.12 14.62 -0.55
CA LYS A 23 -0.63 14.36 0.81
C LYS A 23 -1.80 14.30 1.78
N VAL A 24 -2.30 13.08 2.00
CA VAL A 24 -3.48 12.81 2.84
C VAL A 24 -3.15 11.74 3.86
N ASN A 25 -3.48 11.97 5.13
CA ASN A 25 -3.35 10.97 6.20
C ASN A 25 -4.73 10.40 6.54
N ILE A 26 -4.88 9.08 6.48
CA ILE A 26 -6.15 8.38 6.68
C ILE A 26 -6.03 7.40 7.83
N GLU A 27 -6.87 7.53 8.85
CA GLU A 27 -7.15 6.50 9.83
C GLU A 27 -8.44 5.77 9.44
N TYR A 28 -8.34 4.48 9.20
CA TYR A 28 -9.45 3.65 8.76
C TYR A 28 -9.83 2.59 9.79
N GLU A 29 -11.12 2.36 9.95
CA GLU A 29 -11.67 1.27 10.76
C GLU A 29 -12.65 0.43 9.93
N GLN A 30 -12.48 -0.88 9.92
CA GLN A 30 -13.50 -1.79 9.42
C GLN A 30 -14.57 -1.96 10.50
N SER A 31 -15.83 -1.65 10.19
CA SER A 31 -16.92 -1.66 11.18
C SER A 31 -18.25 -1.98 10.54
N ASN A 32 -19.08 -2.77 11.23
CA ASN A 32 -20.46 -3.02 10.82
C ASN A 32 -21.44 -1.89 11.18
N ALA A 33 -20.96 -0.84 11.86
CA ALA A 33 -21.74 0.37 12.11
C ALA A 33 -21.98 1.18 10.82
N SER A 34 -22.79 2.21 10.91
CA SER A 34 -22.94 3.15 9.79
C SER A 34 -21.58 3.78 9.44
N PRO A 35 -21.24 3.90 8.15
CA PRO A 35 -19.99 4.50 7.74
C PRO A 35 -19.92 5.96 8.20
N PHE A 36 -18.74 6.41 8.58
CA PHE A 36 -18.49 7.80 8.92
C PHE A 36 -17.32 8.36 8.14
N PHE A 37 -17.28 9.67 8.00
CA PHE A 37 -16.18 10.40 7.41
C PHE A 37 -15.99 11.72 8.14
N LYS A 38 -14.81 11.92 8.68
CA LYS A 38 -14.41 13.15 9.38
C LYS A 38 -13.07 13.62 8.83
N ILE A 39 -13.00 14.89 8.43
CA ILE A 39 -11.78 15.50 7.92
C ILE A 39 -11.36 16.69 8.78
N THR A 40 -10.08 16.76 9.08
CA THR A 40 -9.41 17.91 9.71
C THR A 40 -8.42 18.49 8.71
N ILE A 41 -8.63 19.74 8.31
CA ILE A 41 -7.92 20.35 7.19
C ILE A 41 -7.95 21.89 7.30
N ASP A 42 -7.06 22.58 6.60
CA ASP A 42 -7.16 24.03 6.42
C ASP A 42 -8.49 24.41 5.74
N GLU A 43 -9.18 25.40 6.30
CA GLU A 43 -10.49 25.84 5.81
C GLU A 43 -10.44 26.30 4.34
N ASN A 44 -9.36 26.99 3.95
CA ASN A 44 -9.16 27.45 2.58
C ASN A 44 -8.82 26.36 1.58
N ILE A 45 -8.44 25.16 2.02
CA ILE A 45 -8.14 24.00 1.13
C ILE A 45 -9.37 23.15 0.89
N LEU A 46 -10.23 22.96 1.90
CA LEU A 46 -11.38 22.07 1.80
C LEU A 46 -12.29 22.30 0.58
N PRO A 47 -12.60 23.55 0.15
CA PRO A 47 -13.43 23.80 -1.03
C PRO A 47 -12.82 23.29 -2.35
N HIS A 48 -11.50 23.08 -2.39
CA HIS A 48 -10.76 22.60 -3.56
C HIS A 48 -10.54 21.09 -3.59
N LEU A 49 -11.05 20.36 -2.58
CA LEU A 49 -11.08 18.89 -2.59
C LEU A 49 -12.39 18.38 -3.16
N ASP A 50 -12.30 17.34 -3.97
CA ASP A 50 -13.42 16.51 -4.42
C ASP A 50 -13.46 15.26 -3.51
N ILE A 51 -14.43 15.25 -2.59
CA ILE A 51 -14.68 14.14 -1.67
C ILE A 51 -16.05 13.59 -1.99
N LYS A 52 -16.10 12.37 -2.53
CA LYS A 52 -17.37 11.75 -2.95
C LYS A 52 -17.28 10.23 -2.98
N ILE A 53 -18.44 9.58 -2.92
CA ILE A 53 -18.59 8.18 -3.27
C ILE A 53 -19.03 8.08 -4.74
N LYS A 54 -18.28 7.32 -5.54
CA LYS A 54 -18.65 6.96 -6.90
C LYS A 54 -18.68 5.44 -7.02
N GLY A 55 -19.89 4.89 -7.21
CA GLY A 55 -20.08 3.44 -7.10
C GLY A 55 -19.87 2.98 -5.67
N LYS A 56 -18.79 2.26 -5.43
CA LYS A 56 -18.32 1.79 -4.13
C LYS A 56 -16.98 2.39 -3.71
N THR A 57 -16.46 3.35 -4.46
CA THR A 57 -15.16 3.96 -4.22
C THR A 57 -15.33 5.31 -3.51
N LEU A 58 -14.73 5.46 -2.33
CA LEU A 58 -14.49 6.75 -1.69
C LEU A 58 -13.34 7.45 -2.39
N ILE A 59 -13.63 8.54 -3.07
CA ILE A 59 -12.66 9.35 -3.82
C ILE A 59 -12.31 10.59 -3.01
N ILE A 60 -11.00 10.83 -2.82
CA ILE A 60 -10.44 12.00 -2.16
C ILE A 60 -9.33 12.55 -3.06
N GLN A 61 -9.59 13.65 -3.75
CA GLN A 61 -8.63 14.21 -4.71
C GLN A 61 -8.80 15.73 -4.85
N PRO A 62 -7.80 16.44 -5.35
CA PRO A 62 -7.98 17.82 -5.78
C PRO A 62 -9.07 17.91 -6.87
N LYS A 63 -9.90 18.94 -6.80
CA LYS A 63 -10.81 19.26 -7.93
C LYS A 63 -10.01 19.58 -9.17
N ASP A 64 -10.50 19.19 -10.34
CA ASP A 64 -9.90 19.51 -11.64
C ASP A 64 -10.17 20.98 -12.00
N GLU A 65 -9.60 21.89 -11.20
CA GLU A 65 -9.65 23.33 -11.41
C GLU A 65 -8.42 23.76 -12.21
N LYS A 66 -8.58 23.89 -13.53
CA LYS A 66 -7.52 24.40 -14.40
C LYS A 66 -7.43 25.91 -14.27
N LYS A 67 -6.30 26.41 -13.78
CA LYS A 67 -5.94 27.82 -13.90
C LYS A 67 -5.14 28.03 -15.18
N TYR A 68 -5.58 28.95 -16.02
CA TYR A 68 -4.88 29.33 -17.25
C TYR A 68 -4.06 30.58 -16.97
N PHE A 69 -2.77 30.53 -17.23
CA PHE A 69 -1.90 31.67 -17.19
C PHE A 69 -1.01 31.65 -18.45
N ASN A 70 -1.03 32.72 -19.23
CA ASN A 70 -0.30 32.84 -20.50
C ASN A 70 -0.49 31.65 -21.47
N GLY A 71 -1.71 31.13 -21.60
CA GLY A 71 -2.02 30.01 -22.49
C GLY A 71 -1.63 28.61 -21.95
N ASN A 72 -0.96 28.54 -20.82
CA ASN A 72 -0.62 27.25 -20.15
C ASN A 72 -1.63 26.90 -19.08
N SER A 73 -2.02 25.64 -19.03
CA SER A 73 -2.91 25.09 -18.00
C SER A 73 -2.07 24.58 -16.83
N TYR A 74 -2.34 25.07 -15.63
CA TYR A 74 -1.72 24.58 -14.38
C TYR A 74 -2.80 23.95 -13.51
N GLY A 75 -2.58 22.71 -13.06
CA GLY A 75 -3.39 22.09 -12.00
C GLY A 75 -3.17 22.79 -10.66
N LEU A 76 -4.14 22.71 -9.76
CA LEU A 76 -3.97 23.19 -8.39
C LEU A 76 -3.00 22.28 -7.65
N ASN A 77 -1.86 22.83 -7.23
CA ASN A 77 -0.95 22.16 -6.29
C ASN A 77 -1.41 22.49 -4.87
N LEU A 78 -2.31 21.68 -4.32
CA LEU A 78 -2.81 21.85 -2.96
C LEU A 78 -1.75 21.39 -1.96
N GLN A 79 -1.36 22.29 -1.07
CA GLN A 79 -0.43 21.99 0.03
C GLN A 79 -1.11 22.33 1.36
N PRO A 80 -1.91 21.41 1.91
CA PRO A 80 -2.50 21.61 3.24
C PRO A 80 -1.42 21.60 4.30
N THR A 81 -1.62 22.40 5.36
CA THR A 81 -0.81 22.33 6.58
C THR A 81 -1.10 21.02 7.32
N VAL A 82 -2.39 20.65 7.34
CA VAL A 82 -2.91 19.38 7.88
C VAL A 82 -3.96 18.85 6.92
N CYS A 83 -3.97 17.54 6.68
CA CYS A 83 -5.05 16.83 6.02
C CYS A 83 -5.17 15.44 6.65
N GLU A 84 -6.01 15.34 7.67
CA GLU A 84 -6.25 14.12 8.43
C GLU A 84 -7.70 13.68 8.22
N ILE A 85 -7.89 12.42 7.87
CA ILE A 85 -9.19 11.83 7.64
C ILE A 85 -9.35 10.63 8.58
N LYS A 86 -10.50 10.55 9.24
CA LYS A 86 -10.97 9.36 9.94
C LYS A 86 -12.21 8.85 9.25
N THR A 87 -12.20 7.57 8.89
CA THR A 87 -13.31 6.98 8.13
C THR A 87 -13.48 5.50 8.43
N SER A 88 -14.67 4.97 8.17
CA SER A 88 -14.99 3.56 8.33
C SER A 88 -15.90 3.05 7.24
N SER A 89 -15.81 1.75 6.95
CA SER A 89 -16.75 1.00 6.12
C SER A 89 -16.87 -0.44 6.60
N ARG A 90 -17.86 -1.17 6.08
CA ARG A 90 -18.11 -2.57 6.45
C ARG A 90 -17.05 -3.51 5.90
N GLU A 91 -16.54 -3.22 4.73
CA GLU A 91 -15.58 -4.02 4.00
C GLU A 91 -14.58 -3.11 3.29
N LEU A 92 -13.37 -3.58 3.11
CA LEU A 92 -12.36 -2.90 2.31
C LEU A 92 -11.75 -3.90 1.33
N LYS A 93 -11.81 -3.58 0.03
CA LYS A 93 -11.31 -4.41 -1.07
C LYS A 93 -10.15 -3.78 -1.83
N GLU A 94 -10.09 -2.45 -1.84
CA GLU A 94 -9.06 -1.74 -2.58
C GLU A 94 -8.60 -0.45 -1.88
N ILE A 95 -7.30 -0.21 -1.89
CA ILE A 95 -6.70 1.08 -1.55
C ILE A 95 -5.80 1.51 -2.70
N SER A 96 -6.11 2.66 -3.29
CA SER A 96 -5.28 3.31 -4.31
C SER A 96 -4.75 4.63 -3.78
N ALA A 97 -3.45 4.70 -3.56
CA ALA A 97 -2.73 5.86 -3.01
C ALA A 97 -1.84 6.49 -4.08
N VAL A 98 -2.11 7.73 -4.46
CA VAL A 98 -1.30 8.46 -5.43
C VAL A 98 -0.72 9.71 -4.79
N GLY A 99 0.59 9.81 -4.71
CA GLY A 99 1.30 10.95 -4.10
C GLY A 99 1.98 10.57 -2.81
N GLY A 100 1.63 11.25 -1.71
CA GLY A 100 2.22 11.02 -0.39
C GLY A 100 1.15 10.92 0.71
N GLY A 101 1.60 10.84 1.97
CA GLY A 101 0.74 10.70 3.12
C GLY A 101 0.74 9.28 3.69
N GLU A 102 -0.15 9.03 4.63
CA GLU A 102 -0.17 7.79 5.38
C GLU A 102 -1.59 7.23 5.47
N PHE A 103 -1.72 5.92 5.29
CA PHE A 103 -2.95 5.19 5.61
C PHE A 103 -2.67 4.23 6.75
N ILE A 104 -3.48 4.26 7.80
CA ILE A 104 -3.35 3.38 8.95
C ILE A 104 -4.67 2.63 9.18
N ALA A 105 -4.63 1.31 9.16
CA ALA A 105 -5.75 0.48 9.63
C ALA A 105 -5.73 0.42 11.16
N LYS A 106 -6.73 1.04 11.79
CA LYS A 106 -6.85 1.12 13.27
C LYS A 106 -7.57 -0.08 13.88
N SER A 107 -8.23 -0.89 13.06
CA SER A 107 -8.93 -2.12 13.47
C SER A 107 -8.37 -3.32 12.71
N PRO A 108 -8.60 -4.55 13.18
CA PRO A 108 -8.39 -5.74 12.36
C PRO A 108 -9.20 -5.65 11.06
N LEU A 109 -8.60 -6.14 9.97
CA LEU A 109 -9.22 -6.20 8.65
C LEU A 109 -9.43 -7.64 8.22
N LYS A 110 -10.64 -7.90 7.70
CA LYS A 110 -10.97 -9.18 7.09
C LYS A 110 -11.62 -8.93 5.72
N ALA A 111 -11.05 -9.57 4.70
CA ALA A 111 -11.54 -9.48 3.33
C ALA A 111 -11.43 -10.82 2.62
N ASP A 112 -12.20 -11.04 1.54
CA ASP A 112 -11.92 -12.14 0.62
C ASP A 112 -10.71 -11.80 -0.25
N LYS A 113 -10.71 -10.62 -0.84
CA LYS A 113 -9.63 -10.09 -1.65
C LYS A 113 -9.34 -8.64 -1.25
N LEU A 114 -8.06 -8.30 -1.15
CA LEU A 114 -7.61 -6.94 -0.88
C LEU A 114 -6.49 -6.54 -1.85
N ASP A 115 -6.75 -5.50 -2.63
CA ASP A 115 -5.79 -4.92 -3.57
C ASP A 115 -5.29 -3.59 -3.04
N ILE A 116 -3.97 -3.45 -2.92
CA ILE A 116 -3.33 -2.21 -2.44
C ILE A 116 -2.31 -1.76 -3.44
N SER A 117 -2.46 -0.52 -3.90
CA SER A 117 -1.54 0.10 -4.85
C SER A 117 -1.07 1.47 -4.36
N ILE A 118 0.23 1.67 -4.42
CA ILE A 118 0.88 2.97 -4.16
C ILE A 118 1.57 3.42 -5.44
N ALA A 119 1.27 4.65 -5.86
CA ALA A 119 2.01 5.35 -6.90
C ALA A 119 2.58 6.65 -6.31
N GLY A 120 3.87 6.65 -5.93
CA GLY A 120 4.54 7.77 -5.28
C GLY A 120 5.28 7.38 -4.00
N SER A 121 5.02 8.11 -2.90
CA SER A 121 5.75 7.97 -1.61
C SER A 121 4.82 7.81 -0.40
N SER A 122 3.62 7.30 -0.61
CA SER A 122 2.68 7.02 0.50
C SER A 122 3.17 5.85 1.35
N THR A 123 2.79 5.87 2.63
CA THR A 123 2.98 4.73 3.55
C THR A 123 1.64 4.13 3.92
N ILE A 124 1.52 2.80 3.85
CA ILE A 124 0.32 2.08 4.25
C ILE A 124 0.67 1.08 5.37
N ASN A 125 0.01 1.24 6.52
CA ASN A 125 0.29 0.49 7.74
C ASN A 125 -0.90 -0.38 8.16
N PHE A 126 -0.65 -1.70 8.30
CA PHE A 126 -1.55 -2.67 8.89
C PHE A 126 -0.92 -3.23 10.17
N ASP A 127 -1.03 -2.48 11.27
CA ASP A 127 -0.49 -2.88 12.57
C ASP A 127 -1.40 -3.85 13.33
N LYS A 128 -2.62 -4.03 12.85
CA LYS A 128 -3.61 -4.98 13.36
C LYS A 128 -3.70 -6.19 12.44
N GLN A 129 -4.39 -7.23 12.90
CA GLN A 129 -4.58 -8.44 12.10
C GLN A 129 -5.18 -8.11 10.73
N LEU A 130 -4.54 -8.63 9.69
CA LEU A 130 -5.00 -8.57 8.31
C LEU A 130 -5.21 -10.01 7.81
N GLU A 131 -6.47 -10.40 7.65
CA GLU A 131 -6.86 -11.73 7.20
C GLU A 131 -7.56 -11.65 5.86
N ALA A 132 -7.10 -12.42 4.87
CA ALA A 132 -7.76 -12.50 3.59
C ALA A 132 -7.43 -13.81 2.86
N ARG A 133 -8.25 -14.20 1.89
CA ARG A 133 -7.94 -15.29 0.97
C ARG A 133 -6.86 -14.87 -0.03
N LYS A 134 -6.94 -13.65 -0.56
CA LYS A 134 -5.93 -13.08 -1.48
C LYS A 134 -5.60 -11.64 -1.14
N ILE A 135 -4.31 -11.33 -1.14
CA ILE A 135 -3.81 -9.96 -1.00
C ILE A 135 -2.82 -9.66 -2.12
N ASN A 136 -2.98 -8.49 -2.75
CA ASN A 136 -2.03 -7.93 -3.68
C ASN A 136 -1.48 -6.62 -3.12
N PHE A 137 -0.18 -6.52 -2.94
CA PHE A 137 0.54 -5.30 -2.59
C PHE A 137 1.38 -4.85 -3.78
N SER A 138 1.19 -3.63 -4.24
CA SER A 138 1.93 -3.05 -5.34
C SER A 138 2.45 -1.66 -4.99
N VAL A 139 3.75 -1.47 -5.11
CA VAL A 139 4.42 -0.19 -4.88
C VAL A 139 5.13 0.24 -6.15
N ALA A 140 4.70 1.36 -6.72
CA ALA A 140 5.36 2.03 -7.84
C ALA A 140 5.92 3.38 -7.36
N GLY A 141 7.23 3.47 -7.17
CA GLY A 141 7.91 4.65 -6.64
C GLY A 141 8.75 4.36 -5.40
N SER A 142 8.58 5.18 -4.36
CA SER A 142 9.34 5.10 -3.10
C SER A 142 8.43 4.96 -1.87
N GLY A 143 7.22 4.47 -2.06
CA GLY A 143 6.27 4.25 -0.96
C GLY A 143 6.53 2.95 -0.21
N ASP A 144 5.88 2.79 0.95
CA ASP A 144 6.07 1.67 1.85
C ASP A 144 4.74 1.01 2.23
N ILE A 145 4.74 -0.33 2.31
CA ILE A 145 3.62 -1.11 2.86
C ILE A 145 4.14 -1.95 4.02
N ASN A 146 3.51 -1.82 5.19
CA ASN A 146 3.84 -2.58 6.38
C ASN A 146 2.63 -3.41 6.83
N ALA A 147 2.75 -4.74 6.84
CA ALA A 147 1.74 -5.67 7.35
C ALA A 147 2.38 -6.58 8.40
N THR A 148 2.08 -6.32 9.68
CA THR A 148 2.80 -6.94 10.80
C THR A 148 2.05 -8.08 11.49
N GLN A 149 0.80 -8.35 11.12
CA GLN A 149 -0.02 -9.47 11.62
C GLN A 149 -0.85 -10.07 10.48
N LEU A 150 -0.16 -10.65 9.50
CA LEU A 150 -0.75 -11.14 8.25
C LEU A 150 -1.19 -12.61 8.39
N LYS A 151 -2.37 -12.91 7.87
CA LYS A 151 -2.84 -14.28 7.64
C LYS A 151 -3.56 -14.36 6.31
N VAL A 152 -2.93 -15.04 5.34
CA VAL A 152 -3.43 -15.04 3.96
C VAL A 152 -3.15 -16.38 3.26
N ASP A 153 -4.03 -16.79 2.34
CA ASP A 153 -3.77 -17.97 1.52
C ASP A 153 -2.81 -17.63 0.36
N ASN A 154 -3.09 -16.55 -0.38
CA ASN A 154 -2.29 -16.13 -1.53
C ASN A 154 -1.86 -14.67 -1.40
N LEU A 155 -0.56 -14.43 -1.43
CA LEU A 155 0.06 -13.12 -1.28
C LEU A 155 0.89 -12.78 -2.51
N ASP A 156 0.51 -11.74 -3.23
CA ASP A 156 1.29 -11.20 -4.34
C ASP A 156 1.88 -9.83 -3.93
N CYS A 157 3.19 -9.68 -3.98
CA CYS A 157 3.89 -8.45 -3.63
C CYS A 157 4.78 -8.00 -4.79
N SER A 158 4.65 -6.75 -5.21
CA SER A 158 5.49 -6.18 -6.24
C SER A 158 5.99 -4.79 -5.87
N VAL A 159 7.29 -4.56 -6.05
CA VAL A 159 7.93 -3.26 -5.89
C VAL A 159 8.59 -2.86 -7.20
N ALA A 160 8.14 -1.75 -7.79
CA ALA A 160 8.74 -1.15 -8.96
C ALA A 160 9.30 0.23 -8.59
N GLY A 161 10.62 0.34 -8.40
CA GLY A 161 11.29 1.55 -7.95
C GLY A 161 12.20 1.31 -6.75
N SER A 162 12.08 2.17 -5.72
CA SER A 162 12.90 2.15 -4.50
C SER A 162 12.06 2.07 -3.21
N GLY A 163 10.79 1.68 -3.31
CA GLY A 163 9.93 1.49 -2.15
C GLY A 163 10.18 0.18 -1.42
N SER A 164 9.45 -0.05 -0.33
CA SER A 164 9.60 -1.25 0.48
C SER A 164 8.28 -1.90 0.88
N ILE A 165 8.32 -3.22 1.10
CA ILE A 165 7.21 -3.99 1.68
C ILE A 165 7.76 -4.80 2.86
N LEU A 166 7.19 -4.59 4.06
CA LEU A 166 7.50 -5.34 5.27
C LEU A 166 6.34 -6.26 5.63
N LEU A 167 6.63 -7.56 5.77
CA LEU A 167 5.64 -8.60 6.02
C LEU A 167 5.99 -9.38 7.29
N LYS A 168 5.00 -9.56 8.19
CA LYS A 168 5.10 -10.49 9.33
C LYS A 168 3.78 -11.24 9.48
N GLY A 169 3.86 -12.54 9.76
CA GLY A 169 2.71 -13.42 9.90
C GLY A 169 2.86 -14.72 9.15
N GLU A 170 1.85 -15.14 8.41
CA GLU A 170 1.84 -16.39 7.66
C GLU A 170 1.09 -16.29 6.32
N ALA A 171 1.56 -17.03 5.32
CA ALA A 171 0.90 -17.20 4.05
C ALA A 171 1.10 -18.62 3.48
N GLU A 172 0.08 -19.17 2.82
CA GLU A 172 0.21 -20.46 2.13
C GLU A 172 1.11 -20.34 0.89
N ARG A 173 0.92 -19.27 0.11
CA ARG A 173 1.70 -18.98 -1.09
C ARG A 173 2.05 -17.52 -1.15
N GLY A 174 3.28 -17.21 -1.56
CA GLY A 174 3.74 -15.85 -1.83
C GLY A 174 4.49 -15.75 -3.15
N ASP A 175 4.13 -14.73 -3.93
CA ASP A 175 4.86 -14.28 -5.11
C ASP A 175 5.43 -12.90 -4.79
N LEU A 176 6.76 -12.80 -4.70
CA LEU A 176 7.47 -11.62 -4.27
C LEU A 176 8.37 -11.13 -5.41
N SER A 177 8.12 -9.95 -5.93
CA SER A 177 8.85 -9.42 -7.08
C SER A 177 9.38 -8.00 -6.84
N VAL A 178 10.64 -7.77 -7.20
CA VAL A 178 11.28 -6.45 -7.14
C VAL A 178 11.85 -6.10 -8.50
N ALA A 179 11.44 -4.96 -9.04
CA ALA A 179 11.98 -4.37 -10.26
C ALA A 179 12.58 -2.99 -9.93
N GLY A 180 13.90 -2.89 -9.85
CA GLY A 180 14.61 -1.67 -9.46
C GLY A 180 15.54 -1.89 -8.27
N GLY A 181 15.54 -0.95 -7.33
CA GLY A 181 16.38 -0.95 -6.13
C GLY A 181 15.60 -0.99 -4.82
N GLY A 182 14.32 -1.35 -4.86
CA GLY A 182 13.49 -1.49 -3.66
C GLY A 182 13.62 -2.86 -2.98
N ASP A 183 12.92 -3.04 -1.85
CA ASP A 183 13.11 -4.18 -0.97
C ASP A 183 11.79 -4.83 -0.54
N ILE A 184 11.78 -6.17 -0.37
CA ILE A 184 10.73 -6.90 0.30
C ILE A 184 11.33 -7.65 1.48
N SER A 185 10.91 -7.30 2.71
CA SER A 185 11.35 -7.96 3.94
C SER A 185 10.26 -8.87 4.49
N ALA A 186 10.40 -10.17 4.29
CA ALA A 186 9.43 -11.19 4.68
C ALA A 186 10.03 -12.31 5.59
N PHE A 187 11.16 -12.09 6.27
CA PHE A 187 11.65 -13.07 7.25
C PHE A 187 10.66 -13.32 8.39
N GLY A 188 9.93 -12.28 8.79
CA GLY A 188 8.88 -12.41 9.80
C GLY A 188 7.58 -13.04 9.33
N CYS A 189 7.46 -13.39 8.04
CA CYS A 189 6.29 -14.00 7.44
C CYS A 189 6.63 -15.39 6.91
N VAL A 190 6.07 -16.44 7.53
CA VAL A 190 6.30 -17.81 7.07
C VAL A 190 5.44 -18.10 5.85
N LEU A 191 6.09 -18.32 4.71
CA LEU A 191 5.47 -18.75 3.47
C LEU A 191 5.64 -20.25 3.29
N ARG A 192 4.56 -20.99 3.08
CA ARG A 192 4.70 -22.43 2.82
C ARG A 192 5.38 -22.66 1.45
N LYS A 193 4.96 -21.93 0.44
CA LYS A 193 5.58 -21.90 -0.89
C LYS A 193 5.83 -20.46 -1.30
N ALA A 194 7.02 -20.17 -1.80
CA ALA A 194 7.42 -18.85 -2.24
C ALA A 194 8.03 -18.88 -3.65
N GLU A 195 7.64 -17.90 -4.47
CA GLU A 195 8.33 -17.53 -5.69
C GLU A 195 8.91 -16.12 -5.52
N CYS A 196 10.21 -15.95 -5.76
CA CYS A 196 10.90 -14.69 -5.56
C CYS A 196 11.66 -14.30 -6.82
N SER A 197 11.45 -13.08 -7.30
CA SER A 197 12.13 -12.56 -8.48
C SER A 197 12.68 -11.16 -8.25
N VAL A 198 13.95 -10.93 -8.63
CA VAL A 198 14.61 -9.62 -8.58
C VAL A 198 15.12 -9.27 -9.96
N ALA A 199 14.68 -8.14 -10.51
CA ALA A 199 15.20 -7.53 -11.72
C ALA A 199 15.82 -6.17 -11.39
N GLY A 200 17.15 -6.11 -11.23
CA GLY A 200 17.86 -4.89 -10.84
C GLY A 200 18.79 -5.09 -9.65
N GLY A 201 18.83 -4.13 -8.73
CA GLY A 201 19.73 -4.12 -7.56
C GLY A 201 19.02 -4.23 -6.22
N GLY A 202 17.71 -4.47 -6.20
CA GLY A 202 16.95 -4.59 -4.95
C GLY A 202 17.08 -5.95 -4.27
N ASP A 203 16.51 -6.07 -3.07
CA ASP A 203 16.69 -7.23 -2.21
C ASP A 203 15.34 -7.85 -1.79
N ILE A 204 15.32 -9.19 -1.67
CA ILE A 204 14.20 -9.92 -1.06
C ILE A 204 14.72 -10.75 0.11
N GLU A 205 14.08 -10.61 1.26
CA GLU A 205 14.23 -11.50 2.42
C GLU A 205 12.97 -12.35 2.53
N VAL A 206 13.10 -13.68 2.55
CA VAL A 206 11.95 -14.60 2.57
C VAL A 206 12.15 -15.75 3.54
N HIS A 207 11.10 -16.10 4.28
CA HIS A 207 11.07 -17.34 5.06
C HIS A 207 10.15 -18.34 4.35
N ALA A 208 10.73 -19.35 3.71
CA ALA A 208 10.00 -20.39 3.01
C ALA A 208 10.14 -21.74 3.73
N SER A 209 9.03 -22.44 3.98
CA SER A 209 9.06 -23.68 4.75
C SER A 209 9.08 -24.96 3.91
N GLU A 210 8.46 -24.96 2.70
CA GLU A 210 8.39 -26.16 1.87
C GLU A 210 9.07 -25.99 0.49
N GLN A 211 8.80 -24.89 -0.21
CA GLN A 211 9.30 -24.66 -1.56
C GLN A 211 9.73 -23.20 -1.75
N LEU A 212 10.87 -23.00 -2.41
CA LEU A 212 11.35 -21.69 -2.83
C LEU A 212 11.88 -21.74 -4.25
N ASP A 213 11.20 -21.01 -5.15
CA ASP A 213 11.71 -20.73 -6.50
C ASP A 213 12.26 -19.29 -6.49
N ALA A 214 13.56 -19.13 -6.72
CA ALA A 214 14.22 -17.83 -6.61
C ALA A 214 14.99 -17.49 -7.88
N SER A 215 14.77 -16.31 -8.45
CA SER A 215 15.42 -15.85 -9.67
C SER A 215 15.94 -14.43 -9.54
N ILE A 216 17.12 -14.15 -10.09
CA ILE A 216 17.73 -12.83 -10.14
C ILE A 216 18.23 -12.53 -11.54
N ALA A 217 17.87 -11.36 -12.05
CA ALA A 217 18.45 -10.74 -13.24
C ALA A 217 19.02 -9.37 -12.85
N GLY A 218 20.33 -9.30 -12.52
CA GLY A 218 20.98 -8.07 -12.06
C GLY A 218 21.98 -8.25 -10.93
N GLY A 219 22.10 -7.24 -10.06
CA GLY A 219 23.03 -7.21 -8.93
C GLY A 219 22.38 -7.39 -7.55
N GLY A 220 21.07 -7.57 -7.48
CA GLY A 220 20.35 -7.70 -6.21
C GLY A 220 20.54 -9.03 -5.50
N HIS A 221 19.91 -9.18 -4.32
CA HIS A 221 20.09 -10.36 -3.49
C HIS A 221 18.74 -10.94 -3.04
N ILE A 222 18.68 -12.29 -2.95
CA ILE A 222 17.60 -13.00 -2.25
C ILE A 222 18.23 -13.75 -1.08
N ARG A 223 17.82 -13.40 0.13
CA ARG A 223 18.19 -14.11 1.37
C ARG A 223 16.98 -14.90 1.84
N TYR A 224 17.20 -16.16 2.22
CA TYR A 224 16.09 -16.99 2.68
C TYR A 224 16.37 -17.69 4.00
N GLU A 225 15.31 -17.93 4.77
CA GLU A 225 15.24 -18.76 5.95
C GLU A 225 14.34 -19.98 5.71
N GLY A 226 14.45 -20.99 6.58
CA GLY A 226 13.76 -22.26 6.45
C GLY A 226 14.61 -23.33 5.74
N ASP A 227 13.99 -24.47 5.47
CA ASP A 227 14.58 -25.60 4.77
C ASP A 227 13.71 -26.03 3.57
N PRO A 228 13.43 -25.13 2.61
CA PRO A 228 12.58 -25.43 1.46
C PRO A 228 13.29 -26.29 0.42
N GLU A 229 12.54 -26.99 -0.41
CA GLU A 229 13.03 -27.44 -1.71
C GLU A 229 13.36 -26.19 -2.56
N LEU A 230 14.65 -26.02 -2.90
CA LEU A 230 15.16 -24.81 -3.53
C LEU A 230 15.42 -24.99 -5.03
N SER A 231 14.77 -24.18 -5.84
CA SER A 231 15.12 -23.92 -7.24
C SER A 231 15.69 -22.50 -7.35
N LYS A 232 16.83 -22.32 -8.01
CA LYS A 232 17.46 -21.00 -8.15
C LYS A 232 18.07 -20.74 -9.51
N SER A 233 17.96 -19.49 -9.98
CA SER A 233 18.59 -19.00 -11.19
C SER A 233 19.15 -17.60 -10.97
N VAL A 234 20.40 -17.34 -11.36
CA VAL A 234 21.04 -16.04 -11.24
C VAL A 234 21.69 -15.66 -12.55
N ILE A 235 21.30 -14.51 -13.10
CA ILE A 235 21.93 -13.88 -14.26
C ILE A 235 22.43 -12.52 -13.82
N GLY A 236 23.77 -12.33 -13.77
CA GLY A 236 24.42 -11.10 -13.31
C GLY A 236 25.28 -11.27 -12.08
N GLY A 237 25.45 -10.20 -11.30
CA GLY A 237 26.31 -10.18 -10.09
C GLY A 237 25.58 -10.48 -8.78
N GLY A 238 24.30 -10.77 -8.82
CA GLY A 238 23.48 -11.02 -7.63
C GLY A 238 23.77 -12.35 -6.92
N SER A 239 23.10 -12.57 -5.78
CA SER A 239 23.25 -13.81 -5.03
C SER A 239 21.98 -14.29 -4.35
N ILE A 240 21.80 -15.63 -4.29
CA ILE A 240 20.72 -16.29 -3.53
C ILE A 240 21.39 -17.12 -2.44
N LYS A 241 21.15 -16.77 -1.16
CA LYS A 241 21.84 -17.38 -0.01
C LYS A 241 20.88 -17.65 1.14
N LYS A 242 21.13 -18.72 1.86
CA LYS A 242 20.52 -18.97 3.16
C LYS A 242 21.08 -17.99 4.19
N ASN A 243 20.22 -17.46 5.05
CA ASN A 243 20.59 -16.57 6.16
C ASN A 243 21.23 -17.34 7.31
#